data_4ad44b3a69d57d45d727df2e7f160264
#
_entry.id   4ad44b3a69d57d45d727df2e7f160264
#
_cell.length_a   1.000
_cell.length_b   1.000
_cell.length_c   1.000
_cell.angle_alpha   90.00
_cell.angle_beta   90.00
_cell.angle_gamma   90.00
#
_symmetry.space_group_name_H-M   'P 1'
#
loop_
_entity.id
_entity.type
_entity.pdbx_description
1 polymer ?
#
loop_
_entity_poly.entity_id
_entity_poly.type
_entity_poly.pdbx_seq_one_letter_code
_entity_poly.pdbx_strand_id
1 'polypeptide(L)'
;MSAILEGTPDKRLVLVTGRAYPELAEKVAECLGTEILETTSYDFANGEMYVRFTEPVRGADVFVLQCHSGDINKWIMEQLIMIDALKRASAKSITVVAPFLGYSRQDKKHRGREPITARLIFDLFHAAGADRIMTVDLHAAQEQGFFDGPVDHLTAMPVLLDYVRSALDLGNTTIVSPDAGRIKVSEQWAAKLGNLPLAFIHKQRDITRPNHAEAHGIIGDVDGRDCVVIDDM
;
A
#
# COMPACT_ATOMS: atom_id res chain seq x y z
N MET A 1 6.33 48.95 18.65
CA MET A 1 5.58 47.88 19.35
C MET A 1 5.36 46.75 18.35
N SER A 2 6.17 45.72 18.46
CA SER A 2 6.14 44.54 17.59
C SER A 2 5.16 43.53 18.25
N ALA A 3 4.04 43.27 17.62
CA ALA A 3 3.19 42.17 18.02
C ALA A 3 3.84 40.89 17.53
N ILE A 4 4.54 40.22 18.40
CA ILE A 4 4.98 38.85 18.17
C ILE A 4 3.73 37.99 18.22
N LEU A 5 3.28 37.51 17.06
CA LEU A 5 2.30 36.43 16.96
C LEU A 5 3.03 35.13 17.31
N GLU A 6 3.19 34.86 18.61
CA GLU A 6 3.54 33.55 19.12
C GLU A 6 2.30 32.66 19.04
N GLY A 7 2.09 32.06 17.91
CA GLY A 7 1.18 30.91 17.74
C GLY A 7 1.94 29.87 16.94
N THR A 8 2.48 28.85 17.58
CA THR A 8 2.73 27.59 16.88
C THR A 8 1.42 27.21 16.24
N PRO A 9 1.34 27.08 14.90
CA PRO A 9 0.11 26.62 14.29
C PRO A 9 -0.18 25.23 14.86
N ASP A 10 -1.31 25.09 15.56
CA ASP A 10 -1.81 23.78 15.98
C ASP A 10 -1.82 22.90 14.74
N LYS A 11 -0.95 21.86 14.72
CA LYS A 11 -0.94 20.88 13.65
C LYS A 11 -2.20 20.04 13.81
N ARG A 12 -3.24 20.42 13.08
CA ARG A 12 -4.49 19.67 13.06
C ARG A 12 -4.33 18.49 12.11
N LEU A 13 -4.08 17.30 12.65
CA LEU A 13 -4.16 16.06 11.90
C LEU A 13 -5.63 15.66 11.76
N VAL A 14 -6.02 15.29 10.54
CA VAL A 14 -7.35 14.75 10.22
C VAL A 14 -7.18 13.42 9.50
N LEU A 15 -7.80 12.37 10.00
CA LEU A 15 -7.88 11.07 9.35
C LEU A 15 -9.25 10.92 8.69
N VAL A 16 -9.25 10.59 7.40
CA VAL A 16 -10.44 10.22 6.63
C VAL A 16 -10.24 8.85 6.02
N THR A 17 -11.32 8.11 5.82
CA THR A 17 -11.27 6.78 5.21
C THR A 17 -12.31 6.61 4.11
N GLY A 18 -11.94 5.86 3.08
CA GLY A 18 -12.90 5.32 2.13
C GLY A 18 -13.55 4.03 2.62
N ARG A 19 -14.35 3.40 1.77
CA ARG A 19 -15.22 2.27 2.11
C ARG A 19 -14.58 0.89 1.93
N ALA A 20 -13.34 0.80 1.41
CA ALA A 20 -12.73 -0.50 1.11
C ALA A 20 -12.41 -1.33 2.36
N TYR A 21 -11.94 -0.69 3.42
CA TYR A 21 -11.52 -1.38 4.65
C TYR A 21 -11.65 -0.50 5.89
N PRO A 22 -12.88 -0.19 6.34
CA PRO A 22 -13.13 0.71 7.46
C PRO A 22 -12.51 0.20 8.77
N GLU A 23 -12.49 -1.11 9.02
CA GLU A 23 -11.95 -1.69 10.25
C GLU A 23 -10.44 -1.42 10.41
N LEU A 24 -9.69 -1.29 9.31
CA LEU A 24 -8.30 -0.87 9.37
C LEU A 24 -8.18 0.58 9.81
N ALA A 25 -9.05 1.45 9.30
CA ALA A 25 -9.05 2.85 9.68
C ALA A 25 -9.40 3.06 11.16
N GLU A 26 -10.33 2.29 11.69
CA GLU A 26 -10.70 2.30 13.12
C GLU A 26 -9.50 1.93 13.98
N LYS A 27 -8.77 0.86 13.64
CA LYS A 27 -7.55 0.46 14.36
C LYS A 27 -6.44 1.49 14.26
N VAL A 28 -6.27 2.14 13.11
CA VAL A 28 -5.30 3.22 12.93
C VAL A 28 -5.68 4.42 13.80
N ALA A 29 -6.95 4.82 13.81
CA ALA A 29 -7.44 5.90 14.62
C ALA A 29 -7.23 5.64 16.13
N GLU A 30 -7.52 4.41 16.59
CA GLU A 30 -7.28 3.96 17.95
C GLU A 30 -5.79 4.07 18.33
N CYS A 31 -4.90 3.57 17.48
CA CYS A 31 -3.44 3.65 17.69
C CYS A 31 -2.92 5.09 17.75
N LEU A 32 -3.52 6.00 16.98
CA LEU A 32 -3.14 7.41 16.92
C LEU A 32 -3.81 8.24 18.03
N GLY A 33 -4.79 7.70 18.75
CA GLY A 33 -5.60 8.44 19.71
C GLY A 33 -6.40 9.58 19.05
N THR A 34 -6.89 9.36 17.82
CA THR A 34 -7.67 10.33 17.04
C THR A 34 -9.01 9.74 16.60
N GLU A 35 -9.89 10.57 16.09
CA GLU A 35 -11.16 10.15 15.50
C GLU A 35 -11.07 10.18 13.97
N ILE A 36 -11.86 9.32 13.31
CA ILE A 36 -12.05 9.38 11.87
C ILE A 36 -13.09 10.45 11.57
N LEU A 37 -12.73 11.41 10.72
CA LEU A 37 -13.69 12.42 10.27
C LEU A 37 -14.79 11.76 9.44
N GLU A 38 -16.04 11.97 9.85
CA GLU A 38 -17.19 11.37 9.18
C GLU A 38 -17.28 11.78 7.71
N THR A 39 -17.43 10.80 6.86
CA THR A 39 -17.52 10.98 5.41
C THR A 39 -18.81 10.35 4.89
N THR A 40 -19.65 11.16 4.25
CA THR A 40 -20.79 10.64 3.49
C THR A 40 -20.29 10.14 2.13
N SER A 41 -20.37 8.84 1.89
CA SER A 41 -19.99 8.23 0.60
C SER A 41 -21.01 7.17 0.19
N TYR A 42 -21.48 7.22 -1.06
CA TYR A 42 -22.40 6.24 -1.64
C TYR A 42 -22.29 6.21 -3.18
N ASP A 43 -22.84 5.17 -3.78
CA ASP A 43 -22.90 5.01 -5.21
C ASP A 43 -24.29 5.42 -5.73
N PHE A 44 -24.34 6.18 -6.84
CA PHE A 44 -25.56 6.41 -7.59
C PHE A 44 -25.96 5.14 -8.36
N ALA A 45 -27.22 5.08 -8.81
CA ALA A 45 -27.73 3.93 -9.55
C ALA A 45 -26.99 3.64 -10.87
N ASN A 46 -26.33 4.64 -11.45
CA ASN A 46 -25.52 4.50 -12.66
C ASN A 46 -24.06 4.08 -12.36
N GLY A 47 -23.68 3.92 -11.09
CA GLY A 47 -22.34 3.52 -10.66
C GLY A 47 -21.37 4.67 -10.38
N GLU A 48 -21.77 5.92 -10.55
CA GLU A 48 -20.99 7.07 -10.09
C GLU A 48 -20.96 7.13 -8.56
N MET A 49 -19.89 7.69 -8.00
CA MET A 49 -19.73 7.82 -6.55
C MET A 49 -19.91 9.27 -6.10
N TYR A 50 -20.52 9.43 -4.95
CA TYR A 50 -20.63 10.68 -4.23
C TYR A 50 -19.80 10.64 -2.95
N VAL A 51 -19.05 11.71 -2.68
CA VAL A 51 -18.28 11.89 -1.44
C VAL A 51 -18.52 13.29 -0.89
N ARG A 52 -18.70 13.38 0.42
CA ARG A 52 -18.80 14.65 1.17
C ARG A 52 -18.25 14.48 2.57
N PHE A 53 -17.40 15.39 3.01
CA PHE A 53 -16.97 15.50 4.41
C PHE A 53 -17.99 16.30 5.21
N THR A 54 -18.28 15.84 6.42
CA THR A 54 -19.31 16.47 7.29
C THR A 54 -18.78 17.70 8.02
N GLU A 55 -17.45 17.77 8.25
CA GLU A 55 -16.78 18.84 8.95
C GLU A 55 -15.75 19.59 8.09
N PRO A 56 -15.43 20.85 8.47
CA PRO A 56 -14.41 21.63 7.78
C PRO A 56 -13.01 21.04 7.94
N VAL A 57 -12.25 20.92 6.84
CA VAL A 57 -10.87 20.45 6.81
C VAL A 57 -9.86 21.56 6.46
N ARG A 58 -10.31 22.81 6.42
CA ARG A 58 -9.47 23.96 6.07
C ARG A 58 -8.25 24.05 6.96
N GLY A 59 -7.06 24.12 6.34
CA GLY A 59 -5.79 24.28 7.03
C GLY A 59 -5.29 23.04 7.78
N ALA A 60 -6.00 21.90 7.68
CA ALA A 60 -5.58 20.63 8.29
C ALA A 60 -4.59 19.87 7.42
N ASP A 61 -3.73 19.08 8.07
CA ASP A 61 -2.93 18.04 7.44
C ASP A 61 -3.79 16.76 7.41
N VAL A 62 -4.26 16.36 6.20
CA VAL A 62 -5.27 15.30 6.03
C VAL A 62 -4.63 14.03 5.51
N PHE A 63 -4.93 12.90 6.15
CA PHE A 63 -4.53 11.57 5.75
C PHE A 63 -5.76 10.82 5.21
N VAL A 64 -5.68 10.41 3.93
CA VAL A 64 -6.77 9.73 3.22
C VAL A 64 -6.44 8.25 3.13
N LEU A 65 -6.99 7.46 4.05
CA LEU A 65 -6.74 6.03 4.11
C LEU A 65 -7.72 5.26 3.23
N GLN A 66 -7.21 4.53 2.25
CA GLN A 66 -7.98 3.65 1.37
C GLN A 66 -7.13 2.49 0.89
N CYS A 67 -7.54 1.26 1.16
CA CYS A 67 -6.91 0.07 0.64
C CYS A 67 -7.47 -0.25 -0.75
N HIS A 68 -6.62 -0.54 -1.74
CA HIS A 68 -7.07 -0.86 -3.09
C HIS A 68 -7.26 -2.37 -3.32
N SER A 69 -7.79 -3.10 -2.32
CA SER A 69 -8.07 -4.53 -2.43
C SER A 69 -9.50 -4.81 -2.93
N GLY A 70 -9.72 -5.94 -3.57
CA GLY A 70 -11.02 -6.31 -4.14
C GLY A 70 -11.34 -5.49 -5.40
N ASP A 71 -12.28 -4.56 -5.34
CA ASP A 71 -12.68 -3.70 -6.46
C ASP A 71 -11.69 -2.56 -6.68
N ILE A 72 -10.48 -2.87 -7.13
CA ILE A 72 -9.34 -1.94 -7.25
C ILE A 72 -9.72 -0.61 -7.91
N ASN A 73 -10.39 -0.67 -9.06
CA ASN A 73 -10.76 0.51 -9.84
C ASN A 73 -11.74 1.41 -9.09
N LYS A 74 -12.68 0.81 -8.37
CA LYS A 74 -13.65 1.51 -7.55
C LYS A 74 -12.97 2.28 -6.42
N TRP A 75 -12.08 1.62 -5.71
CA TRP A 75 -11.42 2.19 -4.55
C TRP A 75 -10.39 3.26 -4.91
N ILE A 76 -9.71 3.12 -6.04
CA ILE A 76 -8.84 4.18 -6.56
C ILE A 76 -9.67 5.41 -6.95
N MET A 77 -10.80 5.22 -7.65
CA MET A 77 -11.66 6.33 -8.03
C MET A 77 -12.26 7.02 -6.82
N GLU A 78 -12.72 6.28 -5.81
CA GLU A 78 -13.22 6.87 -4.56
C GLU A 78 -12.15 7.73 -3.88
N GLN A 79 -10.92 7.22 -3.77
CA GLN A 79 -9.82 7.97 -3.16
C GLN A 79 -9.47 9.24 -3.94
N LEU A 80 -9.49 9.19 -5.27
CA LEU A 80 -9.28 10.38 -6.13
C LEU A 80 -10.35 11.44 -5.88
N ILE A 81 -11.61 11.03 -5.78
CA ILE A 81 -12.74 11.95 -5.48
C ILE A 81 -12.59 12.57 -4.09
N MET A 82 -12.18 11.76 -3.10
CA MET A 82 -11.90 12.26 -1.74
C MET A 82 -10.79 13.32 -1.76
N ILE A 83 -9.70 13.07 -2.47
CA ILE A 83 -8.57 14.00 -2.59
C ILE A 83 -9.01 15.32 -3.24
N ASP A 84 -9.77 15.28 -4.34
CA ASP A 84 -10.30 16.48 -5.00
C ASP A 84 -11.22 17.28 -4.05
N ALA A 85 -12.09 16.60 -3.30
CA ALA A 85 -12.95 17.25 -2.32
C ALA A 85 -12.15 17.95 -1.21
N LEU A 86 -11.09 17.32 -0.70
CA LEU A 86 -10.20 17.90 0.32
C LEU A 86 -9.43 19.11 -0.21
N LYS A 87 -8.91 19.03 -1.43
CA LYS A 87 -8.25 20.13 -2.11
C LYS A 87 -9.16 21.33 -2.25
N ARG A 88 -10.41 21.11 -2.69
CA ARG A 88 -11.44 22.18 -2.81
C ARG A 88 -11.88 22.72 -1.45
N ALA A 89 -11.84 21.91 -0.40
CA ALA A 89 -12.10 22.31 0.97
C ALA A 89 -10.93 23.05 1.64
N SER A 90 -9.84 23.31 0.90
CA SER A 90 -8.64 24.03 1.37
C SER A 90 -7.89 23.30 2.49
N ALA A 91 -7.78 21.98 2.45
CA ALA A 91 -6.81 21.25 3.25
C ALA A 91 -5.41 21.84 3.04
N LYS A 92 -4.58 21.84 4.08
CA LYS A 92 -3.22 22.38 4.01
C LYS A 92 -2.28 21.42 3.30
N SER A 93 -2.40 20.12 3.59
CA SER A 93 -1.70 19.05 2.91
C SER A 93 -2.57 17.80 2.85
N ILE A 94 -2.39 17.00 1.81
CA ILE A 94 -3.16 15.78 1.58
C ILE A 94 -2.18 14.62 1.37
N THR A 95 -2.19 13.70 2.33
CA THR A 95 -1.41 12.46 2.27
C THR A 95 -2.31 11.30 1.88
N VAL A 96 -2.03 10.68 0.74
CA VAL A 96 -2.63 9.40 0.36
C VAL A 96 -2.03 8.30 1.23
N VAL A 97 -2.87 7.53 1.90
CA VAL A 97 -2.45 6.33 2.64
C VAL A 97 -3.10 5.13 1.97
N ALA A 98 -2.32 4.41 1.18
CA ALA A 98 -2.74 3.22 0.45
C ALA A 98 -1.90 2.01 0.90
N PRO A 99 -2.29 1.30 1.97
CA PRO A 99 -1.52 0.15 2.46
C PRO A 99 -1.29 -0.90 1.38
N PHE A 100 -2.30 -1.20 0.58
CA PHE A 100 -2.15 -1.90 -0.70
C PHE A 100 -2.41 -0.93 -1.84
N LEU A 101 -1.38 -0.65 -2.64
CA LEU A 101 -1.47 0.22 -3.81
C LEU A 101 -1.81 -0.60 -5.06
N GLY A 102 -2.99 -0.35 -5.62
CA GLY A 102 -3.42 -1.00 -6.86
C GLY A 102 -2.51 -0.65 -8.04
N TYR A 103 -2.38 -1.59 -8.98
CA TYR A 103 -1.55 -1.49 -10.19
C TYR A 103 -0.03 -1.45 -9.98
N SER A 104 0.48 -1.58 -8.77
CA SER A 104 1.93 -1.63 -8.47
C SER A 104 2.67 -2.70 -9.31
N ARG A 105 2.03 -3.83 -9.64
CA ARG A 105 2.60 -4.87 -10.52
C ARG A 105 2.82 -4.43 -11.98
N GLN A 106 2.30 -3.28 -12.40
CA GLN A 106 2.45 -2.74 -13.75
C GLN A 106 3.46 -1.58 -13.76
N ASP A 107 4.62 -1.82 -13.11
CA ASP A 107 5.72 -0.86 -12.90
C ASP A 107 6.60 -0.65 -14.15
N LYS A 108 6.50 -1.55 -15.12
CA LYS A 108 7.31 -1.54 -16.34
C LYS A 108 6.58 -2.22 -17.49
N LYS A 109 7.08 -1.98 -18.71
CA LYS A 109 6.65 -2.71 -19.92
C LYS A 109 7.38 -4.04 -20.02
N HIS A 110 6.63 -5.10 -20.21
CA HIS A 110 7.17 -6.42 -20.54
C HIS A 110 7.21 -6.66 -22.05
N ARG A 111 6.37 -5.95 -22.79
CA ARG A 111 6.27 -6.00 -24.27
C ARG A 111 6.08 -4.59 -24.82
N GLY A 112 6.30 -4.43 -26.12
CA GLY A 112 5.97 -3.21 -26.82
C GLY A 112 4.47 -2.87 -26.72
N ARG A 113 4.14 -1.56 -26.66
CA ARG A 113 2.77 -1.02 -26.62
C ARG A 113 1.98 -1.25 -25.32
N GLU A 114 2.62 -1.74 -24.26
CA GLU A 114 2.04 -1.83 -22.93
C GLU A 114 2.11 -0.47 -22.21
N PRO A 115 1.17 -0.18 -21.30
CA PRO A 115 1.26 0.96 -20.40
C PRO A 115 2.28 0.71 -19.28
N ILE A 116 2.58 1.76 -18.52
CA ILE A 116 3.14 1.68 -17.18
C ILE A 116 2.06 2.22 -16.23
N THR A 117 1.12 1.34 -15.86
CA THR A 117 -0.10 1.79 -15.17
C THR A 117 0.20 2.25 -13.74
N ALA A 118 1.22 1.68 -13.08
CA ALA A 118 1.66 2.17 -11.78
C ALA A 118 1.99 3.68 -11.86
N ARG A 119 2.77 4.13 -12.85
CA ARG A 119 3.08 5.55 -13.06
C ARG A 119 1.80 6.38 -13.26
N LEU A 120 0.86 5.89 -14.07
CA LEU A 120 -0.41 6.58 -14.31
C LEU A 120 -1.19 6.81 -13.01
N ILE A 121 -1.23 5.83 -12.11
CA ILE A 121 -1.93 5.96 -10.82
C ILE A 121 -1.27 7.04 -9.95
N PHE A 122 0.05 7.07 -9.87
CA PHE A 122 0.77 8.13 -9.16
C PHE A 122 0.48 9.52 -9.75
N ASP A 123 0.46 9.64 -11.08
CA ASP A 123 0.14 10.90 -11.77
C ASP A 123 -1.32 11.34 -11.49
N LEU A 124 -2.27 10.40 -11.43
CA LEU A 124 -3.67 10.71 -11.09
C LEU A 124 -3.81 11.22 -9.66
N PHE A 125 -3.11 10.63 -8.68
CA PHE A 125 -3.11 11.14 -7.31
C PHE A 125 -2.53 12.55 -7.22
N HIS A 126 -1.42 12.81 -7.92
CA HIS A 126 -0.85 14.15 -8.00
C HIS A 126 -1.81 15.17 -8.63
N ALA A 127 -2.43 14.81 -9.75
CA ALA A 127 -3.40 15.66 -10.44
C ALA A 127 -4.64 15.97 -9.58
N ALA A 128 -5.14 14.98 -8.82
CA ALA A 128 -6.23 15.17 -7.88
C ALA A 128 -5.87 16.13 -6.74
N GLY A 129 -4.59 16.21 -6.36
CA GLY A 129 -4.10 17.15 -5.35
C GLY A 129 -3.39 16.51 -4.17
N ALA A 130 -2.92 15.28 -4.29
CA ALA A 130 -2.09 14.67 -3.27
C ALA A 130 -0.71 15.34 -3.20
N ASP A 131 -0.23 15.62 -1.99
CA ASP A 131 1.09 16.18 -1.71
C ASP A 131 2.11 15.10 -1.32
N ARG A 132 1.64 13.96 -0.84
CA ARG A 132 2.45 12.83 -0.34
C ARG A 132 1.71 11.52 -0.52
N ILE A 133 2.46 10.43 -0.69
CA ILE A 133 1.92 9.07 -0.68
C ILE A 133 2.62 8.25 0.40
N MET A 134 1.83 7.49 1.15
CA MET A 134 2.28 6.48 2.10
C MET A 134 1.71 5.12 1.69
N THR A 135 2.56 4.12 1.56
CA THR A 135 2.17 2.77 1.13
C THR A 135 3.04 1.72 1.81
N VAL A 136 2.62 0.45 1.75
CA VAL A 136 3.33 -0.67 2.37
C VAL A 136 3.70 -1.68 1.28
N ASP A 137 4.94 -2.15 1.30
CA ASP A 137 5.48 -3.22 0.45
C ASP A 137 5.11 -3.06 -1.05
N LEU A 138 5.55 -1.97 -1.69
CA LEU A 138 5.43 -1.79 -3.13
C LEU A 138 6.00 -3.01 -3.87
N HIS A 139 5.38 -3.37 -4.98
CA HIS A 139 5.85 -4.47 -5.83
C HIS A 139 7.30 -4.25 -6.27
N ALA A 140 7.67 -3.02 -6.57
CA ALA A 140 9.02 -2.63 -6.92
C ALA A 140 9.41 -1.31 -6.22
N ALA A 141 10.49 -1.32 -5.45
CA ALA A 141 10.90 -0.18 -4.65
C ALA A 141 11.17 1.10 -5.47
N GLN A 142 11.54 0.96 -6.75
CA GLN A 142 11.74 2.10 -7.66
C GLN A 142 10.46 2.87 -7.98
N GLU A 143 9.27 2.34 -7.72
CA GLU A 143 8.00 3.05 -7.89
C GLU A 143 7.93 4.32 -7.03
N GLN A 144 8.74 4.43 -5.97
CA GLN A 144 8.90 5.67 -5.20
C GLN A 144 9.28 6.87 -6.08
N GLY A 145 9.93 6.64 -7.21
CA GLY A 145 10.26 7.66 -8.20
C GLY A 145 9.13 8.00 -9.18
N PHE A 146 7.96 7.39 -9.05
CA PHE A 146 6.81 7.65 -9.95
C PHE A 146 5.95 8.82 -9.48
N PHE A 147 6.02 9.17 -8.21
CA PHE A 147 5.31 10.33 -7.68
C PHE A 147 6.22 11.56 -7.67
N ASP A 148 5.69 12.69 -8.12
CA ASP A 148 6.41 13.97 -8.10
C ASP A 148 6.22 14.65 -6.73
N GLY A 149 6.73 14.01 -5.69
CA GLY A 149 6.62 14.39 -4.29
C GLY A 149 7.14 13.30 -3.36
N PRO A 150 7.02 13.47 -2.03
CA PRO A 150 7.46 12.46 -1.07
C PRO A 150 6.64 11.18 -1.15
N VAL A 151 7.32 10.03 -1.11
CA VAL A 151 6.70 8.70 -0.99
C VAL A 151 7.30 8.00 0.23
N ASP A 152 6.45 7.69 1.20
CA ASP A 152 6.81 6.89 2.36
C ASP A 152 6.51 5.42 2.05
N HIS A 153 7.54 4.67 1.66
CA HIS A 153 7.46 3.25 1.40
C HIS A 153 7.77 2.47 2.67
N LEU A 154 6.73 2.07 3.39
CA LEU A 154 6.80 1.27 4.60
C LEU A 154 6.92 -0.22 4.26
N THR A 155 7.27 -1.03 5.26
CA THR A 155 7.29 -2.49 5.15
C THR A 155 6.58 -3.15 6.32
N ALA A 156 5.78 -4.18 6.03
CA ALA A 156 5.15 -5.03 7.02
C ALA A 156 6.11 -6.07 7.63
N MET A 157 7.31 -6.22 7.05
CA MET A 157 8.28 -7.24 7.46
C MET A 157 8.51 -7.32 8.98
N PRO A 158 8.73 -6.23 9.75
CA PRO A 158 8.96 -6.33 11.19
C PRO A 158 7.82 -7.02 11.94
N VAL A 159 6.58 -6.62 11.63
CA VAL A 159 5.37 -7.18 12.27
C VAL A 159 5.20 -8.66 11.93
N LEU A 160 5.41 -9.01 10.67
CA LEU A 160 5.29 -10.38 10.20
C LEU A 160 6.41 -11.28 10.74
N LEU A 161 7.65 -10.76 10.88
CA LEU A 161 8.76 -11.49 11.51
C LEU A 161 8.44 -11.86 12.96
N ASP A 162 7.86 -10.94 13.72
CA ASP A 162 7.50 -11.19 15.12
C ASP A 162 6.41 -12.27 15.22
N TYR A 163 5.43 -12.23 14.29
CA TYR A 163 4.44 -13.30 14.20
C TYR A 163 5.07 -14.65 13.87
N VAL A 164 5.94 -14.74 12.86
CA VAL A 164 6.61 -16.00 12.46
C VAL A 164 7.43 -16.56 13.63
N ARG A 165 8.18 -15.71 14.35
CA ARG A 165 8.93 -16.13 15.53
C ARG A 165 8.07 -16.72 16.64
N SER A 166 6.86 -16.23 16.79
CA SER A 166 5.94 -16.70 17.84
C SER A 166 5.13 -17.93 17.43
N ALA A 167 4.91 -18.12 16.13
CA ALA A 167 3.98 -19.12 15.60
C ALA A 167 4.67 -20.42 15.15
N LEU A 168 5.97 -20.39 14.81
CA LEU A 168 6.66 -21.51 14.19
C LEU A 168 7.92 -21.94 14.98
N ASP A 169 8.26 -23.22 14.86
CA ASP A 169 9.57 -23.74 15.26
C ASP A 169 10.61 -23.38 14.19
N LEU A 170 11.42 -22.36 14.49
CA LEU A 170 12.44 -21.88 13.56
C LEU A 170 13.51 -22.95 13.25
N GLY A 171 13.72 -23.93 14.13
CA GLY A 171 14.64 -25.06 13.88
C GLY A 171 14.19 -25.94 12.72
N ASN A 172 12.88 -26.01 12.46
CA ASN A 172 12.29 -26.78 11.35
C ASN A 172 11.76 -25.91 10.21
N THR A 173 12.04 -24.59 10.20
CA THR A 173 11.47 -23.67 9.21
C THR A 173 12.41 -23.42 8.03
N THR A 174 11.85 -23.36 6.82
CA THR A 174 12.51 -22.92 5.58
C THR A 174 11.78 -21.72 5.00
N ILE A 175 12.51 -20.66 4.63
CA ILE A 175 11.95 -19.53 3.90
C ILE A 175 11.89 -19.89 2.41
N VAL A 176 10.76 -19.63 1.77
CA VAL A 176 10.55 -20.00 0.36
C VAL A 176 10.26 -18.75 -0.47
N SER A 177 11.09 -18.55 -1.50
CA SER A 177 10.80 -17.55 -2.52
C SER A 177 9.85 -18.13 -3.57
N PRO A 178 8.70 -17.49 -3.85
CA PRO A 178 7.73 -18.00 -4.83
C PRO A 178 8.23 -17.92 -6.29
N ASP A 179 9.25 -17.10 -6.56
CA ASP A 179 9.89 -16.97 -7.87
C ASP A 179 11.27 -16.28 -7.75
N ALA A 180 11.97 -16.17 -8.88
CA ALA A 180 13.32 -15.57 -8.94
C ALA A 180 13.33 -14.06 -8.56
N GLY A 181 12.23 -13.36 -8.74
CA GLY A 181 12.11 -11.92 -8.43
C GLY A 181 12.11 -11.63 -6.94
N ARG A 182 11.69 -12.58 -6.11
CA ARG A 182 11.56 -12.44 -4.65
C ARG A 182 12.72 -13.02 -3.86
N ILE A 183 13.73 -13.59 -4.50
CA ILE A 183 14.88 -14.23 -3.80
C ILE A 183 15.54 -13.25 -2.83
N LYS A 184 15.84 -12.02 -3.24
CA LYS A 184 16.49 -11.02 -2.37
C LYS A 184 15.68 -10.67 -1.13
N VAL A 185 14.37 -10.58 -1.25
CA VAL A 185 13.47 -10.32 -0.11
C VAL A 185 13.46 -11.53 0.81
N SER A 186 13.35 -12.74 0.25
CA SER A 186 13.38 -13.99 1.00
C SER A 186 14.71 -14.21 1.74
N GLU A 187 15.85 -13.82 1.13
CA GLU A 187 17.17 -13.81 1.80
C GLU A 187 17.18 -12.87 3.02
N GLN A 188 16.59 -11.69 2.91
CA GLN A 188 16.48 -10.75 4.04
C GLN A 188 15.65 -11.34 5.18
N TRP A 189 14.54 -12.02 4.85
CA TRP A 189 13.73 -12.73 5.83
C TRP A 189 14.51 -13.85 6.51
N ALA A 190 15.16 -14.71 5.74
CA ALA A 190 15.99 -15.79 6.25
C ALA A 190 17.06 -15.28 7.22
N ALA A 191 17.78 -14.23 6.83
CA ALA A 191 18.81 -13.60 7.65
C ALA A 191 18.26 -13.03 8.98
N LYS A 192 17.10 -12.33 8.93
CA LYS A 192 16.48 -11.74 10.13
C LYS A 192 15.87 -12.78 11.08
N LEU A 193 15.57 -13.98 10.59
CA LEU A 193 15.07 -15.11 11.39
C LEU A 193 16.19 -16.06 11.89
N GLY A 194 17.45 -15.65 11.80
CA GLY A 194 18.58 -16.43 12.30
C GLY A 194 19.31 -17.25 11.24
N ASN A 195 19.32 -16.78 9.99
CA ASN A 195 19.89 -17.44 8.81
C ASN A 195 19.22 -18.78 8.51
N LEU A 196 17.90 -18.78 8.47
CA LEU A 196 17.13 -19.97 8.12
C LEU A 196 17.47 -20.48 6.70
N PRO A 197 17.27 -21.78 6.42
CA PRO A 197 17.37 -22.31 5.08
C PRO A 197 16.48 -21.55 4.10
N LEU A 198 16.95 -21.40 2.87
CA LEU A 198 16.24 -20.75 1.77
C LEU A 198 15.97 -21.74 0.65
N ALA A 199 14.73 -21.77 0.18
CA ALA A 199 14.34 -22.47 -1.03
C ALA A 199 13.65 -21.51 -1.99
N PHE A 200 13.59 -21.85 -3.27
CA PHE A 200 12.84 -21.09 -4.25
C PHE A 200 12.15 -21.98 -5.27
N ILE A 201 10.99 -21.50 -5.73
CA ILE A 201 10.18 -22.20 -6.72
C ILE A 201 10.62 -21.73 -8.10
N HIS A 202 11.10 -22.67 -8.93
CA HIS A 202 11.39 -22.41 -10.32
C HIS A 202 10.10 -22.44 -11.14
N LYS A 203 9.60 -21.23 -11.48
CA LYS A 203 8.38 -21.04 -12.30
C LYS A 203 8.75 -20.63 -13.71
N GLN A 204 8.09 -21.23 -14.68
CA GLN A 204 8.04 -20.73 -16.05
C GLN A 204 6.64 -20.17 -16.32
N ARG A 205 6.57 -18.89 -16.71
CA ARG A 205 5.30 -18.26 -17.09
C ARG A 205 5.02 -18.60 -18.55
N ASP A 206 3.83 -19.13 -18.82
CA ASP A 206 3.35 -19.26 -20.19
C ASP A 206 2.93 -17.87 -20.70
N ILE A 207 3.77 -17.33 -21.59
CA ILE A 207 3.56 -15.97 -22.16
C ILE A 207 2.29 -15.91 -23.02
N THR A 208 1.76 -17.06 -23.44
CA THR A 208 0.56 -17.14 -24.29
C THR A 208 -0.74 -17.23 -23.49
N ARG A 209 -0.66 -17.59 -22.20
CA ARG A 209 -1.82 -17.74 -21.32
C ARG A 209 -1.72 -16.80 -20.11
N PRO A 210 -2.50 -15.69 -20.08
CA PRO A 210 -2.54 -14.82 -18.92
C PRO A 210 -2.91 -15.59 -17.63
N ASN A 211 -2.25 -15.25 -16.52
CA ASN A 211 -2.44 -15.87 -15.21
C ASN A 211 -2.12 -17.36 -15.10
N HIS A 212 -1.39 -17.91 -16.06
CA HIS A 212 -0.92 -19.30 -16.03
C HIS A 212 0.59 -19.35 -15.76
N ALA A 213 0.97 -20.02 -14.66
CA ALA A 213 2.37 -20.29 -14.32
C ALA A 213 2.51 -21.77 -13.95
N GLU A 214 3.50 -22.45 -14.52
CA GLU A 214 3.81 -23.83 -14.16
C GLU A 214 5.06 -23.84 -13.27
N ALA A 215 4.96 -24.56 -12.15
CA ALA A 215 6.11 -24.81 -11.29
C ALA A 215 6.88 -26.02 -11.85
N HIS A 216 8.14 -25.83 -12.21
CA HIS A 216 9.00 -26.90 -12.74
C HIS A 216 9.80 -27.62 -11.66
N GLY A 217 9.88 -27.05 -10.47
CA GLY A 217 10.59 -27.65 -9.34
C GLY A 217 10.86 -26.67 -8.21
N ILE A 218 11.33 -27.21 -7.11
CA ILE A 218 11.79 -26.45 -5.95
C ILE A 218 13.28 -26.70 -5.81
N ILE A 219 14.05 -25.66 -5.58
CA ILE A 219 15.48 -25.72 -5.29
C ILE A 219 15.67 -25.30 -3.83
N GLY A 220 16.24 -26.18 -3.03
CA GLY A 220 16.40 -26.04 -1.58
C GLY A 220 15.70 -27.15 -0.82
N ASP A 221 15.95 -27.23 0.48
CA ASP A 221 15.40 -28.26 1.36
C ASP A 221 14.06 -27.83 1.93
N VAL A 222 13.00 -28.58 1.60
CA VAL A 222 11.61 -28.30 2.03
C VAL A 222 10.91 -29.56 2.56
N ASP A 223 11.52 -30.74 2.42
CA ASP A 223 10.89 -31.99 2.79
C ASP A 223 10.77 -32.10 4.33
N GLY A 224 9.57 -32.32 4.80
CA GLY A 224 9.26 -32.42 6.25
C GLY A 224 9.46 -31.10 7.04
N ARG A 225 9.58 -29.94 6.37
CA ARG A 225 9.81 -28.64 6.99
C ARG A 225 8.60 -27.73 6.93
N ASP A 226 8.51 -26.81 7.89
CA ASP A 226 7.56 -25.71 7.86
C ASP A 226 8.04 -24.65 6.86
N CYS A 227 7.25 -24.41 5.80
CA CYS A 227 7.62 -23.50 4.71
C CYS A 227 6.92 -22.16 4.84
N VAL A 228 7.69 -21.08 4.98
CA VAL A 228 7.17 -19.71 4.95
C VAL A 228 7.42 -19.10 3.58
N VAL A 229 6.34 -18.93 2.80
CA VAL A 229 6.39 -18.33 1.45
C VAL A 229 6.24 -16.83 1.57
N ILE A 230 7.20 -16.07 1.02
CA ILE A 230 7.24 -14.61 1.10
C ILE A 230 6.84 -14.01 -0.27
N ASP A 231 5.72 -13.30 -0.29
CA ASP A 231 5.24 -12.59 -1.49
C ASP A 231 4.63 -11.22 -1.10
N ASP A 232 4.33 -10.37 -2.10
CA ASP A 232 3.72 -9.03 -1.98
C ASP A 232 2.23 -9.01 -2.38
N MET A 233 1.56 -10.13 -2.23
CA MET A 233 0.14 -10.26 -2.57
C MET A 233 -0.78 -9.73 -1.49
#